data_2cf56f7958aab40d4272251141a7d388
#
_entry.id   2cf56f7958aab40d4272251141a7d388
#
_cell.length_a   1.000
_cell.length_b   1.000
_cell.length_c   1.000
_cell.angle_alpha   90.00
_cell.angle_beta   90.00
_cell.angle_gamma   90.00
#
_symmetry.space_group_name_H-M   'P 1'
#
loop_
_entity.id
_entity.type
_entity.pdbx_description
1 polymer ?
#
loop_
_entity_poly.entity_id
_entity_poly.type
_entity_poly.pdbx_seq_one_letter_code
_entity_poly.pdbx_strand_id
1 'polypeptide(L)'
;MPYEVRSVSHTGLTVSDLDEALRFWTEVLGFESLGSGEFGGRFVEGSIGVPGAHVRAAMVSKDGATIELVQFTAPEDRKTMRPRPCDVGSFHVAVEVDDIEAVAEACAGYGWDMPGRIETYSEGSLAGTKVVSLFNDDGTVIELIQLLA
;
A
#
# COMPACT_ATOMS: atom_id res chain seq x y z
N MET A 1 1.14 -17.83 -27.05
CA MET A 1 0.10 -16.77 -26.85
C MET A 1 0.39 -15.66 -27.84
N PRO A 2 -0.60 -14.96 -28.43
CA PRO A 2 -0.38 -13.91 -29.43
C PRO A 2 0.03 -12.54 -28.81
N TYR A 3 0.28 -12.51 -27.51
CA TYR A 3 0.69 -11.32 -26.74
C TYR A 3 1.70 -11.72 -25.65
N GLU A 4 2.43 -10.74 -25.14
CA GLU A 4 3.40 -10.88 -24.05
C GLU A 4 3.08 -9.89 -22.93
N VAL A 5 3.05 -10.39 -21.68
CA VAL A 5 3.08 -9.55 -20.47
C VAL A 5 4.55 -9.34 -20.10
N ARG A 6 5.04 -8.12 -20.25
CA ARG A 6 6.48 -7.81 -20.11
C ARG A 6 6.95 -7.64 -18.68
N SER A 7 6.12 -7.04 -17.82
CA SER A 7 6.47 -6.78 -16.43
C SER A 7 5.22 -6.42 -15.60
N VAL A 8 5.36 -6.44 -14.27
CA VAL A 8 4.46 -5.71 -13.36
C VAL A 8 4.99 -4.28 -13.26
N SER A 9 4.20 -3.30 -13.70
CA SER A 9 4.62 -1.89 -13.71
C SER A 9 4.63 -1.30 -12.30
N HIS A 10 3.50 -1.38 -11.62
CA HIS A 10 3.31 -0.86 -10.26
C HIS A 10 2.10 -1.52 -9.59
N THR A 11 1.99 -1.29 -8.29
CA THR A 11 0.80 -1.56 -7.50
C THR A 11 0.13 -0.23 -7.18
N GLY A 12 -1.17 -0.08 -7.51
CA GLY A 12 -1.93 1.14 -7.20
C GLY A 12 -2.64 1.05 -5.85
N LEU A 13 -2.50 2.06 -5.02
CA LEU A 13 -3.21 2.25 -3.75
C LEU A 13 -4.01 3.55 -3.79
N THR A 14 -5.32 3.46 -3.59
CA THR A 14 -6.16 4.64 -3.43
C THR A 14 -6.13 5.10 -1.97
N VAL A 15 -5.78 6.37 -1.76
CA VAL A 15 -5.59 6.98 -0.44
C VAL A 15 -6.50 8.19 -0.27
N SER A 16 -6.86 8.52 0.96
CA SER A 16 -7.69 9.69 1.28
C SER A 16 -6.88 10.99 1.25
N ASP A 17 -5.61 10.94 1.66
CA ASP A 17 -4.66 12.07 1.66
C ASP A 17 -3.33 11.63 1.05
N LEU A 18 -3.00 12.19 -0.14
CA LEU A 18 -1.79 11.85 -0.86
C LEU A 18 -0.53 12.33 -0.15
N ASP A 19 -0.58 13.51 0.48
CA ASP A 19 0.59 14.12 1.09
C ASP A 19 0.97 13.37 2.39
N GLU A 20 -0.03 12.89 3.14
CA GLU A 20 0.17 12.05 4.31
C GLU A 20 0.67 10.66 3.92
N ALA A 21 0.05 10.03 2.92
CA ALA A 21 0.50 8.75 2.41
C ALA A 21 1.94 8.82 1.90
N LEU A 22 2.29 9.87 1.13
CA LEU A 22 3.64 10.04 0.60
C LEU A 22 4.67 10.15 1.74
N ARG A 23 4.37 10.92 2.79
CA ARG A 23 5.24 11.00 3.98
C ARG A 23 5.42 9.65 4.65
N PHE A 24 4.34 8.92 4.87
CA PHE A 24 4.41 7.58 5.47
C PHE A 24 5.33 6.64 4.66
N TRP A 25 5.10 6.52 3.35
CA TRP A 25 5.88 5.63 2.49
C TRP A 25 7.35 6.04 2.40
N THR A 26 7.66 7.34 2.44
CA THR A 26 9.05 7.82 2.33
C THR A 26 9.77 7.88 3.68
N GLU A 27 9.13 8.41 4.73
CA GLU A 27 9.79 8.67 6.01
C GLU A 27 9.81 7.44 6.94
N VAL A 28 8.76 6.58 6.89
CA VAL A 28 8.67 5.38 7.72
C VAL A 28 9.21 4.15 7.00
N LEU A 29 8.73 3.89 5.78
CA LEU A 29 9.11 2.68 5.03
C LEU A 29 10.35 2.88 4.14
N GLY A 30 10.85 4.11 4.02
CA GLY A 30 12.10 4.41 3.32
C GLY A 30 12.02 4.20 1.80
N PHE A 31 10.83 4.39 1.20
CA PHE A 31 10.69 4.43 -0.25
C PHE A 31 11.18 5.76 -0.81
N GLU A 32 11.68 5.75 -2.04
CA GLU A 32 12.06 6.96 -2.77
C GLU A 32 10.86 7.50 -3.56
N SER A 33 10.62 8.81 -3.51
CA SER A 33 9.61 9.47 -4.34
C SER A 33 10.14 9.62 -5.77
N LEU A 34 9.38 9.13 -6.76
CA LEU A 34 9.70 9.27 -8.17
C LEU A 34 9.00 10.47 -8.83
N GLY A 35 8.16 11.19 -8.08
CA GLY A 35 7.40 12.34 -8.53
C GLY A 35 5.90 12.19 -8.36
N SER A 36 5.18 13.30 -8.60
CA SER A 36 3.73 13.40 -8.47
C SER A 36 3.12 14.25 -9.59
N GLY A 37 1.81 14.13 -9.78
CA GLY A 37 1.08 14.91 -10.78
C GLY A 37 -0.42 14.88 -10.53
N GLU A 38 -1.14 15.69 -11.29
CA GLU A 38 -2.60 15.74 -11.32
C GLU A 38 -3.10 15.32 -12.70
N PHE A 39 -4.15 14.51 -12.71
CA PHE A 39 -4.71 13.94 -13.93
C PHE A 39 -6.23 13.96 -13.87
N GLY A 40 -6.88 14.14 -15.04
CA GLY A 40 -8.34 14.17 -15.11
C GLY A 40 -8.82 14.18 -16.56
N GLY A 41 -10.13 14.41 -16.71
CA GLY A 41 -10.78 14.53 -17.98
C GLY A 41 -10.90 13.20 -18.73
N ARG A 42 -11.17 13.28 -20.03
CA ARG A 42 -11.55 12.13 -20.88
C ARG A 42 -10.58 10.95 -20.82
N PHE A 43 -9.29 11.20 -20.63
CA PHE A 43 -8.30 10.13 -20.56
C PHE A 43 -8.49 9.29 -19.30
N VAL A 44 -8.56 9.93 -18.14
CA VAL A 44 -8.75 9.24 -16.84
C VAL A 44 -10.11 8.56 -16.80
N GLU A 45 -11.18 9.29 -17.13
CA GLU A 45 -12.54 8.72 -17.19
C GLU A 45 -12.61 7.48 -18.09
N GLY A 46 -12.02 7.55 -19.28
CA GLY A 46 -12.04 6.45 -20.24
C GLY A 46 -11.19 5.25 -19.83
N SER A 47 -10.07 5.46 -19.11
CA SER A 47 -9.18 4.38 -18.71
C SER A 47 -9.70 3.60 -17.51
N ILE A 48 -10.34 4.27 -16.54
CA ILE A 48 -10.83 3.65 -15.29
C ILE A 48 -12.35 3.47 -15.23
N GLY A 49 -13.10 4.03 -16.19
CA GLY A 49 -14.56 3.91 -16.24
C GLY A 49 -15.33 4.68 -15.16
N VAL A 50 -14.74 5.72 -14.59
CA VAL A 50 -15.36 6.57 -13.54
C VAL A 50 -15.61 7.97 -14.13
N PRO A 51 -16.87 8.31 -14.42
CA PRO A 51 -17.21 9.63 -14.96
C PRO A 51 -16.83 10.77 -14.01
N GLY A 52 -16.23 11.84 -14.56
CA GLY A 52 -15.81 13.00 -13.79
C GLY A 52 -14.58 12.76 -12.90
N ALA A 53 -13.89 11.63 -13.05
CA ALA A 53 -12.71 11.32 -12.25
C ALA A 53 -11.60 12.37 -12.42
N HIS A 54 -11.10 12.83 -11.28
CA HIS A 54 -9.93 13.66 -11.17
C HIS A 54 -9.04 13.16 -10.03
N VAL A 55 -7.74 13.04 -10.25
CA VAL A 55 -6.81 12.41 -9.32
C VAL A 55 -5.53 13.25 -9.14
N ARG A 56 -4.99 13.19 -7.93
CA ARG A 56 -3.59 13.46 -7.64
C ARG A 56 -2.91 12.11 -7.45
N ALA A 57 -1.74 11.92 -8.03
CA ALA A 57 -1.00 10.68 -7.89
C ALA A 57 0.49 10.95 -7.62
N ALA A 58 1.12 10.05 -6.89
CA ALA A 58 2.56 10.04 -6.68
C ALA A 58 3.09 8.61 -6.82
N MET A 59 4.29 8.48 -7.36
CA MET A 59 4.98 7.20 -7.45
C MET A 59 6.07 7.12 -6.40
N VAL A 60 6.13 6.01 -5.69
CA VAL A 60 7.22 5.69 -4.75
C VAL A 60 7.83 4.34 -5.10
N SER A 61 9.13 4.16 -4.87
CA SER A 61 9.83 2.93 -5.23
C SER A 61 10.84 2.51 -4.16
N LYS A 62 10.99 1.20 -3.99
CA LYS A 62 12.03 0.60 -3.15
C LYS A 62 12.40 -0.77 -3.72
N ASP A 63 13.69 -1.02 -3.92
CA ASP A 63 14.25 -2.31 -4.35
C ASP A 63 13.55 -2.95 -5.56
N GLY A 64 13.14 -2.11 -6.53
CA GLY A 64 12.45 -2.54 -7.76
C GLY A 64 10.94 -2.69 -7.63
N ALA A 65 10.38 -2.61 -6.43
CA ALA A 65 8.95 -2.49 -6.23
C ALA A 65 8.51 -1.04 -6.43
N THR A 66 7.42 -0.82 -7.15
CA THR A 66 6.84 0.51 -7.38
C THR A 66 5.39 0.54 -6.93
N ILE A 67 5.03 1.57 -6.19
CA ILE A 67 3.66 1.82 -5.72
C ILE A 67 3.20 3.17 -6.25
N GLU A 68 2.00 3.18 -6.82
CA GLU A 68 1.29 4.39 -7.19
C GLU A 68 0.29 4.74 -6.09
N LEU A 69 0.48 5.88 -5.43
CA LEU A 69 -0.45 6.43 -4.46
C LEU A 69 -1.41 7.36 -5.21
N VAL A 70 -2.72 7.10 -5.13
CA VAL A 70 -3.73 7.83 -5.89
C VAL A 70 -4.78 8.41 -4.96
N GLN A 71 -4.88 9.73 -4.93
CA GLN A 71 -5.97 10.44 -4.26
C GLN A 71 -6.98 10.92 -5.28
N PHE A 72 -8.22 10.40 -5.22
CA PHE A 72 -9.30 10.96 -6.01
C PHE A 72 -9.79 12.26 -5.39
N THR A 73 -9.84 13.33 -6.18
CA THR A 73 -10.43 14.62 -5.79
C THR A 73 -11.88 14.74 -6.31
N ALA A 74 -12.25 13.94 -7.31
CA ALA A 74 -13.60 13.74 -7.82
C ALA A 74 -13.79 12.30 -8.30
N PRO A 75 -15.02 11.75 -8.30
CA PRO A 75 -16.29 12.31 -7.82
C PRO A 75 -16.37 12.38 -6.28
N GLU A 76 -17.36 13.12 -5.75
CA GLU A 76 -17.52 13.31 -4.29
C GLU A 76 -18.16 12.11 -3.59
N ASP A 77 -18.93 11.28 -4.30
CA ASP A 77 -19.66 10.13 -3.77
C ASP A 77 -18.83 8.86 -3.55
N ARG A 78 -17.51 8.98 -3.69
CA ARG A 78 -16.55 7.89 -3.44
C ARG A 78 -16.62 7.41 -1.98
N LYS A 79 -16.34 6.12 -1.79
CA LYS A 79 -16.45 5.46 -0.48
C LYS A 79 -15.09 4.91 -0.04
N THR A 80 -14.87 4.86 1.26
CA THR A 80 -13.76 4.12 1.85
C THR A 80 -14.16 2.67 2.04
N MET A 81 -13.37 1.74 1.50
CA MET A 81 -13.56 0.30 1.69
C MET A 81 -12.61 -0.17 2.79
N ARG A 82 -13.12 -0.92 3.76
CA ARG A 82 -12.32 -1.50 4.86
C ARG A 82 -12.56 -3.01 4.92
N PRO A 83 -12.08 -3.77 3.93
CA PRO A 83 -12.25 -5.23 3.94
C PRO A 83 -11.40 -5.84 5.06
N ARG A 84 -11.93 -6.91 5.67
CA ARG A 84 -11.11 -7.76 6.53
C ARG A 84 -10.15 -8.58 5.66
N PRO A 85 -9.02 -9.03 6.15
CA PRO A 85 -8.08 -9.84 5.35
C PRO A 85 -8.69 -11.09 4.72
N CYS A 86 -9.76 -11.64 5.33
CA CYS A 86 -10.47 -12.82 4.84
C CYS A 86 -11.59 -12.51 3.82
N ASP A 87 -11.89 -11.25 3.56
CA ASP A 87 -12.92 -10.87 2.58
C ASP A 87 -12.33 -10.94 1.17
N VAL A 88 -13.06 -11.56 0.24
CA VAL A 88 -12.61 -11.70 -1.15
C VAL A 88 -12.43 -10.34 -1.79
N GLY A 89 -11.25 -10.10 -2.38
CA GLY A 89 -10.84 -8.80 -2.92
C GLY A 89 -9.98 -7.99 -1.95
N SER A 90 -9.80 -8.46 -0.70
CA SER A 90 -8.79 -7.88 0.20
C SER A 90 -7.39 -8.03 -0.40
N PHE A 91 -6.55 -7.04 -0.15
CA PHE A 91 -5.22 -6.93 -0.70
C PHE A 91 -4.27 -6.35 0.35
N HIS A 92 -3.00 -6.75 0.32
CA HIS A 92 -1.96 -6.19 1.16
C HIS A 92 -0.64 -6.03 0.39
N VAL A 93 0.20 -5.14 0.88
CA VAL A 93 1.61 -5.03 0.46
C VAL A 93 2.47 -5.57 1.59
N ALA A 94 3.31 -6.57 1.30
CA ALA A 94 4.26 -7.12 2.26
C ALA A 94 5.62 -6.39 2.16
N VAL A 95 6.18 -6.03 3.31
CA VAL A 95 7.47 -5.35 3.43
C VAL A 95 8.35 -6.13 4.39
N GLU A 96 9.54 -6.51 3.92
CA GLU A 96 10.56 -7.15 4.75
C GLU A 96 11.30 -6.10 5.58
N VAL A 97 11.46 -6.35 6.88
CA VAL A 97 12.08 -5.45 7.84
C VAL A 97 13.09 -6.18 8.72
N ASP A 98 14.04 -5.47 9.28
CA ASP A 98 15.05 -6.00 10.19
C ASP A 98 14.62 -5.97 11.67
N ASP A 99 13.73 -5.05 12.06
CA ASP A 99 13.16 -4.92 13.41
C ASP A 99 11.66 -4.65 13.32
N ILE A 100 10.86 -5.71 13.38
CA ILE A 100 9.41 -5.65 13.19
C ILE A 100 8.70 -4.85 14.30
N GLU A 101 9.22 -4.91 15.54
CA GLU A 101 8.68 -4.18 16.67
C GLU A 101 8.89 -2.67 16.48
N ALA A 102 10.10 -2.25 16.13
CA ALA A 102 10.42 -0.84 15.90
C ALA A 102 9.65 -0.25 14.72
N VAL A 103 9.53 -1.00 13.61
CA VAL A 103 8.78 -0.53 12.44
C VAL A 103 7.27 -0.46 12.73
N ALA A 104 6.71 -1.43 13.45
CA ALA A 104 5.29 -1.38 13.85
C ALA A 104 4.99 -0.17 14.76
N GLU A 105 5.89 0.17 15.70
CA GLU A 105 5.77 1.37 16.53
C GLU A 105 5.85 2.66 15.70
N ALA A 106 6.76 2.73 14.75
CA ALA A 106 6.87 3.86 13.83
C ALA A 106 5.59 4.02 12.98
N CYS A 107 5.04 2.92 12.47
CA CYS A 107 3.77 2.91 11.72
C CYS A 107 2.59 3.43 12.57
N ALA A 108 2.53 3.05 13.85
CA ALA A 108 1.48 3.52 14.76
C ALA A 108 1.47 5.05 14.91
N GLY A 109 2.64 5.70 14.84
CA GLY A 109 2.77 7.16 14.84
C GLY A 109 2.14 7.85 13.60
N TYR A 110 1.84 7.10 12.55
CA TYR A 110 1.18 7.54 11.32
C TYR A 110 -0.24 6.98 11.15
N GLY A 111 -0.89 6.53 12.23
CA GLY A 111 -2.28 6.08 12.23
C GLY A 111 -2.47 4.66 11.67
N TRP A 112 -1.44 3.81 11.74
CA TRP A 112 -1.56 2.40 11.41
C TRP A 112 -1.83 1.58 12.67
N ASP A 113 -2.95 0.86 12.67
CA ASP A 113 -3.37 0.02 13.78
C ASP A 113 -2.89 -1.42 13.59
N MET A 114 -2.62 -2.10 14.71
CA MET A 114 -2.30 -3.52 14.78
C MET A 114 -3.42 -4.28 15.52
N PRO A 115 -4.50 -4.69 14.84
CA PRO A 115 -5.61 -5.39 15.50
C PRO A 115 -5.26 -6.81 15.97
N GLY A 116 -4.22 -7.40 15.38
CA GLY A 116 -3.62 -8.66 15.80
C GLY A 116 -2.43 -8.43 16.73
N ARG A 117 -1.42 -9.27 16.58
CA ARG A 117 -0.13 -9.14 17.26
C ARG A 117 0.98 -9.70 16.37
N ILE A 118 2.23 -9.37 16.68
CA ILE A 118 3.37 -9.99 16.03
C ILE A 118 3.39 -11.47 16.41
N GLU A 119 3.32 -12.33 15.39
CA GLU A 119 3.41 -13.79 15.54
C GLU A 119 4.72 -14.30 14.95
N THR A 120 5.23 -15.39 15.51
CA THR A 120 6.44 -16.06 15.04
C THR A 120 6.08 -17.45 14.54
N TYR A 121 6.51 -17.80 13.34
CA TYR A 121 6.38 -19.16 12.84
C TYR A 121 7.22 -20.11 13.72
N SER A 122 6.57 -21.10 14.32
CA SER A 122 7.22 -22.06 15.23
C SER A 122 7.82 -23.27 14.50
N GLU A 123 7.38 -23.56 13.26
CA GLU A 123 7.71 -24.79 12.56
C GLU A 123 7.88 -24.57 11.04
N GLY A 124 8.48 -25.57 10.37
CA GLY A 124 8.66 -25.56 8.92
C GLY A 124 9.78 -24.68 8.41
N SER A 125 9.79 -24.39 7.11
CA SER A 125 10.83 -23.61 6.44
C SER A 125 10.81 -22.12 6.82
N LEU A 126 9.75 -21.65 7.46
CA LEU A 126 9.61 -20.26 7.91
C LEU A 126 9.81 -20.11 9.42
N ALA A 127 10.21 -21.19 10.13
CA ALA A 127 10.42 -21.14 11.58
C ALA A 127 11.36 -19.99 11.98
N GLY A 128 10.94 -19.18 12.95
CA GLY A 128 11.64 -17.98 13.40
C GLY A 128 11.27 -16.69 12.66
N THR A 129 10.59 -16.78 11.50
CA THR A 129 10.08 -15.60 10.81
C THR A 129 8.94 -14.97 11.62
N LYS A 130 9.00 -13.67 11.84
CA LYS A 130 7.94 -12.88 12.47
C LYS A 130 7.09 -12.21 11.41
N VAL A 131 5.78 -12.11 11.66
CA VAL A 131 4.81 -11.48 10.74
C VAL A 131 3.76 -10.72 11.53
N VAL A 132 3.31 -9.59 11.00
CA VAL A 132 2.15 -8.85 11.48
C VAL A 132 1.49 -8.07 10.36
N SER A 133 0.16 -7.95 10.37
CA SER A 133 -0.59 -7.06 9.48
C SER A 133 -0.98 -5.79 10.21
N LEU A 134 -0.75 -4.65 9.56
CA LEU A 134 -1.13 -3.32 10.01
C LEU A 134 -2.18 -2.73 9.07
N PHE A 135 -3.07 -1.91 9.61
CA PHE A 135 -4.22 -1.34 8.92
C PHE A 135 -4.30 0.15 9.17
N ASN A 136 -4.65 0.92 8.16
CA ASN A 136 -4.95 2.33 8.32
C ASN A 136 -6.44 2.64 8.09
N ASP A 137 -6.81 3.88 8.30
CA ASP A 137 -8.18 4.35 8.14
C ASP A 137 -8.69 4.31 6.69
N ASP A 138 -7.83 4.28 5.70
CA ASP A 138 -8.18 4.09 4.28
C ASP A 138 -8.55 2.64 3.95
N GLY A 139 -8.32 1.69 4.87
CA GLY A 139 -8.51 0.27 4.64
C GLY A 139 -7.35 -0.37 3.90
N THR A 140 -6.24 0.33 3.75
CA THR A 140 -4.99 -0.24 3.24
C THR A 140 -4.40 -1.18 4.28
N VAL A 141 -3.85 -2.31 3.82
CA VAL A 141 -3.17 -3.28 4.66
C VAL A 141 -1.72 -3.39 4.22
N ILE A 142 -0.81 -3.28 5.19
CA ILE A 142 0.59 -3.68 5.01
C ILE A 142 0.89 -4.87 5.90
N GLU A 143 1.70 -5.79 5.41
CA GLU A 143 2.23 -6.90 6.17
C GLU A 143 3.72 -6.66 6.41
N LEU A 144 4.14 -6.62 7.67
CA LEU A 144 5.55 -6.59 8.01
C LEU A 144 6.04 -8.02 8.20
N ILE A 145 7.20 -8.33 7.60
CA ILE A 145 7.86 -9.63 7.69
C ILE A 145 9.29 -9.41 8.14
N GLN A 146 9.68 -10.09 9.23
CA GLN A 146 11.08 -10.16 9.66
C GLN A 146 11.56 -11.59 9.53
N LEU A 147 12.46 -11.84 8.59
CA LEU A 147 13.07 -13.14 8.41
C LEU A 147 14.03 -13.46 9.57
N LEU A 148 14.20 -14.74 9.87
CA LEU A 148 15.26 -15.19 10.75
C LEU A 148 16.60 -14.93 10.05
N ALA A 149 17.51 -14.22 10.72
CA ALA A 149 18.86 -13.94 10.22
C ALA A 149 19.76 -15.19 10.23
#